data_31f4d3f66ee8140264c0a30fb4392490
#
_entry.id   31f4d3f66ee8140264c0a30fb4392490
#
_cell.length_a   1.000
_cell.length_b   1.000
_cell.length_c   1.000
_cell.angle_alpha   90.00
_cell.angle_beta   90.00
_cell.angle_gamma   90.00
#
_symmetry.space_group_name_H-M   'P 1'
#
loop_
_entity.id
_entity.type
_entity.pdbx_description
1 polymer ?
#
loop_
_entity_poly.entity_id
_entity_poly.type
_entity_poly.pdbx_seq_one_letter_code
_entity_poly.pdbx_strand_id
1 'polypeptide(L)'
;MLFLKGVSIEGLYDTWASGGGDIRLIKETSVSLNPYVLGRYFVRAPFGSEGWIISINNMEDFIGAHYWLGLSFLGGAVWHVQTRALGFIVRGFIWSAESYLAYSLIAITACGYIAAVYSWYNNTVYPSEFFGPTGPEASQAQSFTFLVRDQKIGIKVARAQGPTALGKYLMRSPTGEIIFGGETMRFWSMQGGWVEPLRTSFGLDVTKIQSDIQSWQERRAAEYMTHAPLGSLNSVGGVATEINSVHYVSPRSWLTC
;
A
#
# COMPACT_ATOMS: atom_id res chain seq x y z
N MET A 1 -18.59 -21.08 11.32
CA MET A 1 -17.88 -21.97 12.28
C MET A 1 -16.41 -22.26 11.94
N LEU A 2 -16.01 -22.18 10.69
CA LEU A 2 -14.61 -22.36 10.24
C LEU A 2 -13.63 -21.32 10.82
N PHE A 3 -14.11 -20.15 11.18
CA PHE A 3 -13.27 -19.01 11.59
C PHE A 3 -12.92 -18.96 13.08
N LEU A 4 -13.47 -19.86 13.89
CA LEU A 4 -13.28 -19.82 15.34
C LEU A 4 -12.00 -20.49 15.88
N LYS A 5 -11.21 -21.15 15.00
CA LYS A 5 -10.03 -21.91 15.42
C LYS A 5 -8.71 -21.53 14.77
N GLY A 6 -8.62 -20.37 14.12
CA GLY A 6 -7.39 -20.01 13.39
C GLY A 6 -7.07 -21.01 12.28
N VAL A 7 -8.07 -21.40 11.51
CA VAL A 7 -7.93 -22.39 10.46
C VAL A 7 -7.16 -21.77 9.30
N SER A 8 -6.06 -22.39 8.94
CA SER A 8 -5.39 -22.16 7.66
C SER A 8 -6.30 -22.63 6.53
N ILE A 9 -6.58 -21.77 5.57
CA ILE A 9 -7.32 -22.11 4.36
C ILE A 9 -6.33 -22.16 3.21
N GLU A 10 -6.02 -23.37 2.74
CA GLU A 10 -5.15 -23.54 1.59
C GLU A 10 -5.72 -22.84 0.36
N GLY A 11 -4.86 -22.17 -0.38
CA GLY A 11 -5.21 -21.53 -1.64
C GLY A 11 -5.96 -20.20 -1.51
N LEU A 12 -6.37 -19.81 -0.30
CA LEU A 12 -7.05 -18.51 -0.12
C LEU A 12 -6.06 -17.38 -0.28
N TYR A 13 -6.35 -16.47 -1.22
CA TYR A 13 -5.51 -15.31 -1.54
C TYR A 13 -4.08 -15.65 -1.98
N ASP A 14 -3.83 -16.79 -2.58
CA ASP A 14 -2.50 -17.17 -3.10
C ASP A 14 -1.93 -16.11 -4.05
N THR A 15 -2.78 -15.55 -4.89
CA THR A 15 -2.44 -14.47 -5.82
C THR A 15 -1.97 -13.21 -5.08
N TRP A 16 -2.41 -13.00 -3.86
CA TRP A 16 -2.06 -11.87 -3.00
C TRP A 16 -0.93 -12.18 -2.02
N ALA A 17 -0.37 -13.37 -2.04
CA ALA A 17 0.75 -13.70 -1.16
C ALA A 17 1.91 -12.73 -1.38
N SER A 18 2.45 -12.18 -0.29
CA SER A 18 3.50 -11.16 -0.35
C SER A 18 4.80 -11.70 -0.93
N GLY A 19 5.46 -10.89 -1.74
CA GLY A 19 6.78 -11.15 -2.31
C GLY A 19 6.75 -11.78 -3.70
N GLY A 20 7.51 -11.22 -4.60
CA GLY A 20 7.92 -11.69 -5.91
C GLY A 20 6.96 -12.57 -6.70
N GLY A 21 5.95 -11.98 -7.35
CA GLY A 21 4.91 -12.71 -8.05
C GLY A 21 5.36 -13.86 -8.97
N ASP A 22 6.55 -13.75 -9.56
CA ASP A 22 7.11 -14.75 -10.48
C ASP A 22 7.76 -15.93 -9.75
N ILE A 23 8.27 -15.69 -8.53
CA ILE A 23 9.01 -16.67 -7.71
C ILE A 23 8.27 -16.92 -6.40
N ARG A 24 6.99 -16.62 -6.38
CA ARG A 24 6.18 -16.68 -5.17
C ARG A 24 6.07 -18.11 -4.66
N LEU A 25 6.49 -18.31 -3.42
CA LEU A 25 6.11 -19.50 -2.67
C LEU A 25 4.67 -19.29 -2.18
N ILE A 26 3.78 -20.18 -2.57
CA ILE A 26 2.41 -20.19 -2.06
C ILE A 26 2.47 -20.45 -0.57
N LYS A 27 2.02 -19.49 0.21
CA LYS A 27 1.89 -19.63 1.66
C LYS A 27 0.42 -19.76 2.02
N GLU A 28 0.16 -20.63 2.97
CA GLU A 28 -1.15 -20.71 3.57
C GLU A 28 -1.48 -19.40 4.26
N THR A 29 -2.65 -18.84 3.99
CA THR A 29 -3.13 -17.65 4.68
C THR A 29 -3.86 -18.08 5.94
N SER A 30 -3.27 -17.85 7.09
CA SER A 30 -3.93 -18.07 8.37
C SER A 30 -4.81 -16.88 8.73
N VAL A 31 -6.04 -17.14 9.14
CA VAL A 31 -6.96 -16.10 9.57
C VAL A 31 -6.70 -15.77 11.04
N SER A 32 -6.18 -14.59 11.30
CA SER A 32 -6.09 -14.09 12.66
C SER A 32 -7.42 -13.45 13.08
N LEU A 33 -8.06 -14.03 14.09
CA LEU A 33 -9.31 -13.51 14.67
C LEU A 33 -9.07 -12.60 15.86
N ASN A 34 -7.93 -11.91 15.91
CA ASN A 34 -7.62 -10.96 16.96
C ASN A 34 -8.55 -9.73 16.85
N PRO A 35 -9.41 -9.44 17.86
CA PRO A 35 -10.33 -8.31 17.79
C PRO A 35 -9.62 -6.94 17.80
N TYR A 36 -8.37 -6.87 18.23
CA TYR A 36 -7.59 -5.63 18.19
C TYR A 36 -7.11 -5.22 16.81
N VAL A 37 -7.34 -6.05 15.78
CA VAL A 37 -6.94 -5.73 14.41
C VAL A 37 -7.62 -4.45 13.89
N LEU A 38 -8.90 -4.25 14.19
CA LEU A 38 -9.61 -3.02 13.82
C LEU A 38 -8.98 -1.80 14.49
N GLY A 39 -8.76 -1.85 15.81
CA GLY A 39 -8.15 -0.76 16.56
C GLY A 39 -6.74 -0.43 16.09
N ARG A 40 -5.96 -1.43 15.70
CA ARG A 40 -4.59 -1.22 15.20
C ARG A 40 -4.52 -0.25 14.03
N TYR A 41 -5.50 -0.29 13.13
CA TYR A 41 -5.53 0.56 11.94
C TYR A 41 -6.42 1.79 12.12
N PHE A 42 -7.56 1.69 12.78
CA PHE A 42 -8.48 2.81 12.98
C PHE A 42 -7.91 3.96 13.82
N VAL A 43 -6.99 3.67 14.73
CA VAL A 43 -6.36 4.70 15.56
C VAL A 43 -5.13 5.33 14.92
N ARG A 44 -4.68 4.83 13.78
CA ARG A 44 -3.55 5.43 13.06
C ARG A 44 -3.96 6.75 12.44
N ALA A 45 -3.01 7.70 12.41
CA ALA A 45 -3.19 8.94 11.67
C ALA A 45 -3.34 8.67 10.16
N PRO A 46 -4.16 9.43 9.43
CA PRO A 46 -4.33 9.24 7.99
C PRO A 46 -3.15 9.74 7.16
N PHE A 47 -2.26 10.53 7.74
CA PHE A 47 -1.13 11.15 7.07
C PHE A 47 0.21 10.66 7.63
N GLY A 48 1.28 11.04 6.95
CA GLY A 48 2.62 10.62 7.27
C GLY A 48 2.83 9.16 6.90
N SER A 49 3.62 8.44 7.70
CA SER A 49 3.91 7.02 7.48
C SER A 49 2.88 6.08 8.09
N GLU A 50 1.83 6.57 8.73
CA GLU A 50 0.83 5.75 9.40
C GLU A 50 -0.26 5.26 8.44
N GLY A 51 -0.90 6.16 7.69
CA GLY A 51 -1.81 5.84 6.59
C GLY A 51 -3.17 5.23 6.94
N TRP A 52 -3.62 5.32 8.18
CA TRP A 52 -4.92 4.83 8.64
C TRP A 52 -5.18 3.39 8.13
N ILE A 53 -6.41 3.06 7.68
CA ILE A 53 -6.76 1.72 7.15
C ILE A 53 -6.12 1.41 5.80
N ILE A 54 -5.61 2.41 5.10
CA ILE A 54 -4.93 2.25 3.81
C ILE A 54 -3.59 1.53 3.96
N SER A 55 -2.99 1.63 5.13
CA SER A 55 -1.69 1.03 5.44
C SER A 55 -1.74 -0.47 5.78
N ILE A 56 -2.86 -1.14 5.56
CA ILE A 56 -2.96 -2.58 5.76
C ILE A 56 -1.92 -3.30 4.89
N ASN A 57 -1.14 -4.18 5.49
CA ASN A 57 0.06 -4.76 4.87
C ASN A 57 0.09 -6.29 4.86
N ASN A 58 -0.98 -6.93 5.30
CA ASN A 58 -1.12 -8.39 5.24
C ASN A 58 -2.59 -8.79 5.09
N MET A 59 -2.82 -9.95 4.49
CA MET A 59 -4.18 -10.43 4.24
C MET A 59 -4.86 -10.96 5.50
N GLU A 60 -4.09 -11.38 6.48
CA GLU A 60 -4.62 -11.84 7.78
C GLU A 60 -5.37 -10.71 8.49
N ASP A 61 -4.78 -9.53 8.53
CA ASP A 61 -5.41 -8.34 9.12
C ASP A 61 -6.62 -7.87 8.29
N PHE A 62 -6.52 -7.95 6.97
CA PHE A 62 -7.63 -7.62 6.07
C PHE A 62 -8.86 -8.52 6.34
N ILE A 63 -8.65 -9.83 6.40
CA ILE A 63 -9.72 -10.80 6.67
C ILE A 63 -10.25 -10.61 8.10
N GLY A 64 -9.37 -10.47 9.06
CA GLY A 64 -9.74 -10.26 10.47
C GLY A 64 -10.58 -9.00 10.67
N ALA A 65 -10.20 -7.91 10.02
CA ALA A 65 -10.95 -6.65 10.06
C ALA A 65 -12.36 -6.82 9.48
N HIS A 66 -12.49 -7.50 8.35
CA HIS A 66 -13.80 -7.78 7.75
C HIS A 66 -14.67 -8.69 8.60
N TYR A 67 -14.08 -9.69 9.24
CA TYR A 67 -14.79 -10.57 10.15
C TYR A 67 -15.38 -9.80 11.34
N TRP A 68 -14.58 -8.99 12.02
CA TRP A 68 -15.03 -8.23 13.18
C TRP A 68 -16.00 -7.11 12.81
N LEU A 69 -15.81 -6.47 11.67
CA LEU A 69 -16.74 -5.49 11.15
C LEU A 69 -18.11 -6.14 10.84
N GLY A 70 -18.11 -7.33 10.22
CA GLY A 70 -19.31 -8.09 9.97
C GLY A 70 -20.05 -8.46 11.25
N LEU A 71 -19.35 -8.90 12.28
CA LEU A 71 -19.94 -9.16 13.60
C LEU A 71 -20.54 -7.90 14.23
N SER A 72 -19.87 -6.76 14.08
CA SER A 72 -20.39 -5.47 14.56
C SER A 72 -21.70 -5.10 13.87
N PHE A 73 -21.81 -5.33 12.57
CA PHE A 73 -23.06 -5.13 11.83
C PHE A 73 -24.16 -6.09 12.25
N LEU A 74 -23.84 -7.35 12.54
CA LEU A 74 -24.82 -8.30 13.07
C LEU A 74 -25.33 -7.86 14.44
N GLY A 75 -24.45 -7.42 15.33
CA GLY A 75 -24.83 -6.85 16.61
C GLY A 75 -25.70 -5.61 16.47
N GLY A 76 -25.36 -4.74 15.52
CA GLY A 76 -26.16 -3.57 15.17
C GLY A 76 -27.54 -3.92 14.64
N ALA A 77 -27.65 -4.95 13.82
CA ALA A 77 -28.94 -5.43 13.33
C ALA A 77 -29.84 -5.91 14.49
N VAL A 78 -29.32 -6.71 15.40
CA VAL A 78 -30.05 -7.16 16.60
C VAL A 78 -30.48 -5.96 17.44
N TRP A 79 -29.58 -5.00 17.64
CA TRP A 79 -29.90 -3.76 18.38
C TRP A 79 -31.05 -3.01 17.73
N HIS A 80 -31.01 -2.77 16.42
CA HIS A 80 -32.05 -2.02 15.71
C HIS A 80 -33.38 -2.76 15.59
N VAL A 81 -33.40 -4.08 15.60
CA VAL A 81 -34.63 -4.88 15.64
C VAL A 81 -35.31 -4.76 17.02
N GLN A 82 -34.51 -4.72 18.09
CA GLN A 82 -35.04 -4.76 19.46
C GLN A 82 -35.29 -3.39 20.07
N THR A 83 -34.75 -2.33 19.52
CA THR A 83 -34.85 -0.99 20.07
C THR A 83 -35.58 -0.03 19.12
N ARG A 84 -36.31 0.90 19.72
CA ARG A 84 -36.89 2.02 18.97
C ARG A 84 -35.87 3.16 18.92
N ALA A 85 -35.98 3.96 17.86
CA ALA A 85 -35.13 5.16 17.73
C ALA A 85 -35.35 6.11 18.91
N LEU A 86 -34.27 6.58 19.50
CA LEU A 86 -34.31 7.54 20.61
C LEU A 86 -34.83 8.88 20.11
N GLY A 87 -35.73 9.53 20.90
CA GLY A 87 -36.40 10.74 20.48
C GLY A 87 -35.46 11.91 20.12
N PHE A 88 -34.35 12.05 20.81
CA PHE A 88 -33.37 13.10 20.52
C PHE A 88 -32.64 12.88 19.18
N ILE A 89 -32.43 11.63 18.77
CA ILE A 89 -31.86 11.29 17.46
C ILE A 89 -32.90 11.58 16.37
N VAL A 90 -34.13 11.12 16.54
CA VAL A 90 -35.20 11.36 15.57
C VAL A 90 -35.42 12.85 15.33
N ARG A 91 -35.38 13.66 16.38
CA ARG A 91 -35.54 15.12 16.27
C ARG A 91 -34.31 15.81 15.66
N GLY A 92 -33.17 15.18 15.65
CA GLY A 92 -31.95 15.74 15.06
C GLY A 92 -31.88 15.64 13.53
N PHE A 93 -32.73 14.82 12.92
CA PHE A 93 -32.75 14.62 11.47
C PHE A 93 -33.90 15.40 10.81
N ILE A 94 -33.63 15.83 9.58
CA ILE A 94 -34.67 16.36 8.69
C ILE A 94 -35.25 15.19 7.92
N TRP A 95 -36.57 14.99 8.01
CA TRP A 95 -37.27 13.86 7.43
C TRP A 95 -37.95 14.26 6.11
N SER A 96 -37.13 14.44 5.07
CA SER A 96 -37.58 14.73 3.71
C SER A 96 -36.77 13.92 2.69
N ALA A 97 -37.36 13.69 1.52
CA ALA A 97 -36.70 12.92 0.47
C ALA A 97 -35.33 13.54 0.04
N GLU A 98 -35.26 14.85 -0.07
CA GLU A 98 -34.02 15.55 -0.41
C GLU A 98 -32.96 15.38 0.67
N SER A 99 -33.35 15.42 1.95
CA SER A 99 -32.43 15.19 3.06
C SER A 99 -31.88 13.78 3.06
N TYR A 100 -32.67 12.78 2.72
CA TYR A 100 -32.21 11.39 2.61
C TYR A 100 -31.16 11.24 1.51
N LEU A 101 -31.38 11.92 0.38
CA LEU A 101 -30.36 11.96 -0.68
C LEU A 101 -29.06 12.60 -0.19
N ALA A 102 -29.15 13.71 0.53
CA ALA A 102 -27.98 14.38 1.08
C ALA A 102 -27.21 13.48 2.06
N TYR A 103 -27.90 12.79 2.98
CA TYR A 103 -27.28 11.85 3.92
C TYR A 103 -26.58 10.70 3.19
N SER A 104 -27.23 10.14 2.20
CA SER A 104 -26.67 9.04 1.39
C SER A 104 -25.47 9.50 0.57
N LEU A 105 -25.52 10.68 -0.01
CA LEU A 105 -24.43 11.24 -0.80
C LEU A 105 -23.20 11.55 0.05
N ILE A 106 -23.36 12.02 1.28
CA ILE A 106 -22.26 12.22 2.21
C ILE A 106 -21.57 10.89 2.50
N ALA A 107 -22.34 9.84 2.80
CA ALA A 107 -21.79 8.52 3.06
C ALA A 107 -21.04 7.95 1.85
N ILE A 108 -21.64 8.04 0.66
CA ILE A 108 -21.00 7.57 -0.59
C ILE A 108 -19.74 8.38 -0.92
N THR A 109 -19.75 9.67 -0.68
CA THR A 109 -18.57 10.53 -0.89
C THR A 109 -17.41 10.11 -0.01
N ALA A 110 -17.66 9.87 1.28
CA ALA A 110 -16.64 9.37 2.19
C ALA A 110 -16.07 8.02 1.73
N CYS A 111 -16.94 7.09 1.36
CA CYS A 111 -16.53 5.79 0.82
C CYS A 111 -15.72 5.95 -0.46
N GLY A 112 -16.11 6.83 -1.36
CA GLY A 112 -15.42 7.09 -2.62
C GLY A 112 -14.01 7.61 -2.42
N TYR A 113 -13.82 8.58 -1.54
CA TYR A 113 -12.48 9.09 -1.21
C TYR A 113 -11.59 8.03 -0.58
N ILE A 114 -12.11 7.27 0.38
CA ILE A 114 -11.35 6.18 1.01
C ILE A 114 -10.97 5.13 -0.04
N ALA A 115 -11.90 4.72 -0.88
CA ALA A 115 -11.64 3.72 -1.92
C ALA A 115 -10.59 4.20 -2.93
N ALA A 116 -10.65 5.45 -3.37
CA ALA A 116 -9.68 6.03 -4.29
C ALA A 116 -8.28 6.05 -3.69
N VAL A 117 -8.12 6.55 -2.49
CA VAL A 117 -6.82 6.60 -1.81
C VAL A 117 -6.32 5.19 -1.50
N TYR A 118 -7.21 4.28 -1.12
CA TYR A 118 -6.86 2.88 -0.86
C TYR A 118 -6.29 2.20 -2.10
N SER A 119 -6.97 2.30 -3.24
CA SER A 119 -6.50 1.69 -4.48
C SER A 119 -5.20 2.29 -5.01
N TRP A 120 -4.92 3.55 -4.70
CA TRP A 120 -3.71 4.24 -5.14
C TRP A 120 -2.46 3.90 -4.33
N TYR A 121 -2.62 3.77 -3.03
CA TYR A 121 -1.48 3.61 -2.12
C TYR A 121 -1.30 2.19 -1.59
N ASN A 122 -2.36 1.38 -1.53
CA ASN A 122 -2.26 0.03 -1.03
C ASN A 122 -1.72 -0.92 -2.10
N ASN A 123 -0.71 -1.70 -1.77
CA ASN A 123 -0.14 -2.72 -2.63
C ASN A 123 -0.28 -4.14 -2.07
N THR A 124 -1.08 -4.32 -1.04
CA THR A 124 -1.38 -5.62 -0.43
C THR A 124 -2.66 -6.20 -1.03
N VAL A 125 -3.76 -5.47 -0.94
CA VAL A 125 -5.07 -5.88 -1.51
C VAL A 125 -5.11 -5.62 -3.02
N TYR A 126 -4.35 -4.62 -3.48
CA TYR A 126 -4.13 -4.32 -4.89
C TYR A 126 -2.66 -4.61 -5.25
N PRO A 127 -2.29 -5.88 -5.49
CA PRO A 127 -0.91 -6.25 -5.75
C PRO A 127 -0.32 -5.50 -6.94
N SER A 128 0.88 -4.97 -6.76
CA SER A 128 1.56 -4.19 -7.81
C SER A 128 1.88 -5.02 -9.04
N GLU A 129 1.96 -6.34 -8.92
CA GLU A 129 2.14 -7.26 -10.05
C GLU A 129 0.97 -7.19 -11.05
N PHE A 130 -0.23 -6.86 -10.59
CA PHE A 130 -1.43 -6.76 -11.42
C PHE A 130 -1.86 -5.32 -11.71
N PHE A 131 -1.70 -4.44 -10.73
CA PHE A 131 -2.18 -3.06 -10.79
C PHE A 131 -1.07 -2.05 -11.12
N GLY A 132 0.14 -2.54 -11.31
CA GLY A 132 1.31 -1.67 -11.45
C GLY A 132 1.76 -1.09 -10.10
N PRO A 133 2.94 -0.47 -10.06
CA PRO A 133 3.47 0.09 -8.83
C PRO A 133 2.61 1.26 -8.33
N THR A 134 2.61 1.47 -7.02
CA THR A 134 2.13 2.72 -6.45
C THR A 134 3.11 3.84 -6.78
N GLY A 135 2.71 5.10 -6.64
CA GLY A 135 3.62 6.24 -6.83
C GLY A 135 4.85 6.16 -5.92
N PRO A 136 4.69 5.98 -4.60
CA PRO A 136 5.81 5.75 -3.69
C PRO A 136 6.69 4.56 -4.08
N GLU A 137 6.10 3.46 -4.49
CA GLU A 137 6.84 2.25 -4.91
C GLU A 137 7.68 2.49 -6.16
N ALA A 138 7.13 3.16 -7.15
CA ALA A 138 7.86 3.52 -8.37
C ALA A 138 9.02 4.47 -8.06
N SER A 139 8.84 5.41 -7.15
CA SER A 139 9.90 6.31 -6.71
C SER A 139 11.03 5.56 -6.01
N GLN A 140 10.71 4.65 -5.11
CA GLN A 140 11.70 3.79 -4.45
C GLN A 140 12.40 2.86 -5.44
N ALA A 141 11.66 2.32 -6.41
CA ALA A 141 12.19 1.47 -7.46
C ALA A 141 13.18 2.21 -8.36
N GLN A 142 12.92 3.46 -8.69
CA GLN A 142 13.85 4.30 -9.43
C GLN A 142 15.16 4.49 -8.67
N SER A 143 15.09 4.83 -7.41
CA SER A 143 16.29 5.01 -6.57
C SER A 143 17.10 3.72 -6.45
N PHE A 144 16.44 2.59 -6.26
CA PHE A 144 17.08 1.29 -6.21
C PHE A 144 17.74 0.92 -7.54
N THR A 145 17.08 1.14 -8.66
CA THR A 145 17.60 0.84 -9.99
C THR A 145 18.88 1.63 -10.29
N PHE A 146 18.88 2.93 -9.98
CA PHE A 146 20.07 3.76 -10.16
C PHE A 146 21.20 3.41 -9.18
N LEU A 147 20.88 3.04 -7.97
CA LEU A 147 21.86 2.55 -6.99
C LEU A 147 22.57 1.30 -7.53
N VAL A 148 21.82 0.32 -8.01
CA VAL A 148 22.38 -0.92 -8.56
C VAL A 148 23.22 -0.64 -9.81
N ARG A 149 22.73 0.20 -10.72
CA ARG A 149 23.47 0.60 -11.91
C ARG A 149 24.82 1.22 -11.56
N ASP A 150 24.82 2.17 -10.65
CA ASP A 150 26.04 2.90 -10.29
C ASP A 150 26.98 2.04 -9.46
N GLN A 151 26.47 1.12 -8.66
CA GLN A 151 27.30 0.13 -7.97
C GLN A 151 28.02 -0.81 -8.94
N LYS A 152 27.35 -1.24 -10.01
CA LYS A 152 27.95 -2.09 -11.05
C LYS A 152 29.09 -1.41 -11.80
N ILE A 153 29.06 -0.10 -11.96
CA ILE A 153 30.14 0.67 -12.60
C ILE A 153 31.22 1.12 -11.62
N GLY A 154 31.18 0.66 -10.37
CA GLY A 154 32.22 0.86 -9.38
C GLY A 154 32.05 2.03 -8.43
N ILE A 155 30.92 2.73 -8.45
CA ILE A 155 30.64 3.80 -7.49
C ILE A 155 30.35 3.20 -6.11
N LYS A 156 31.00 3.76 -5.08
CA LYS A 156 30.78 3.36 -3.69
C LYS A 156 29.48 4.00 -3.16
N VAL A 157 28.37 3.32 -3.34
CA VAL A 157 27.01 3.84 -3.04
C VAL A 157 26.80 4.20 -1.57
N ALA A 158 27.49 3.54 -0.65
CA ALA A 158 27.35 3.81 0.78
C ALA A 158 27.97 5.16 1.21
N ARG A 159 28.80 5.76 0.40
CA ARG A 159 29.57 6.99 0.73
C ARG A 159 29.31 8.16 -0.20
N ALA A 160 28.61 7.95 -1.32
CA ALA A 160 28.34 9.00 -2.27
C ALA A 160 27.39 10.05 -1.67
N GLN A 161 27.72 11.33 -1.86
CA GLN A 161 26.90 12.46 -1.43
C GLN A 161 26.15 13.08 -2.61
N GLY A 162 24.92 13.50 -2.36
CA GLY A 162 24.11 14.23 -3.29
C GLY A 162 24.32 15.75 -3.24
N PRO A 163 23.59 16.52 -4.08
CA PRO A 163 23.72 17.98 -4.12
C PRO A 163 23.38 18.68 -2.79
N THR A 164 22.60 18.05 -1.93
CA THR A 164 22.15 18.59 -0.64
C THR A 164 23.05 18.22 0.54
N ALA A 165 24.22 17.65 0.28
CA ALA A 165 25.14 17.08 1.26
C ALA A 165 24.58 15.85 2.03
N LEU A 166 23.37 15.42 1.75
CA LEU A 166 22.83 14.12 2.19
C LEU A 166 23.33 13.00 1.31
N GLY A 167 23.24 11.76 1.79
CA GLY A 167 23.59 10.58 0.99
C GLY A 167 22.86 10.55 -0.34
N LYS A 168 23.58 10.28 -1.43
CA LYS A 168 22.99 10.24 -2.77
C LYS A 168 22.07 9.03 -2.96
N TYR A 169 22.49 7.87 -2.45
CA TYR A 169 21.76 6.61 -2.62
C TYR A 169 21.15 6.13 -1.32
N LEU A 170 21.82 6.35 -0.20
CA LEU A 170 21.40 5.91 1.12
C LEU A 170 21.53 7.05 2.12
N MET A 171 20.60 7.13 3.03
CA MET A 171 20.59 8.11 4.11
C MET A 171 19.88 7.55 5.35
N ARG A 172 19.70 8.35 6.38
CA ARG A 172 18.93 8.00 7.57
C ARG A 172 17.54 8.59 7.54
N SER A 173 16.56 7.82 8.00
CA SER A 173 15.19 8.31 8.22
C SER A 173 15.13 9.23 9.45
N PRO A 174 14.03 9.96 9.66
CA PRO A 174 13.83 10.74 10.89
C PRO A 174 13.91 9.92 12.17
N THR A 175 13.66 8.61 12.10
CA THR A 175 13.71 7.66 13.24
C THR A 175 14.97 6.80 13.26
N GLY A 176 15.91 7.02 12.33
CA GLY A 176 17.25 6.45 12.34
C GLY A 176 17.48 5.25 11.41
N GLU A 177 16.45 4.73 10.74
CA GLU A 177 16.60 3.63 9.79
C GLU A 177 17.37 4.07 8.55
N ILE A 178 18.12 3.13 7.93
CA ILE A 178 18.76 3.36 6.65
C ILE A 178 17.71 3.27 5.55
N ILE A 179 17.61 4.31 4.72
CA ILE A 179 16.61 4.46 3.67
C ILE A 179 17.27 4.88 2.36
N PHE A 180 16.52 4.82 1.26
CA PHE A 180 16.99 5.38 -0.01
C PHE A 180 17.05 6.90 0.06
N GLY A 181 18.13 7.48 -0.45
CA GLY A 181 18.36 8.91 -0.50
C GLY A 181 17.71 9.59 -1.69
N GLY A 182 17.75 10.92 -1.70
CA GLY A 182 17.16 11.77 -2.72
C GLY A 182 15.69 12.10 -2.43
N GLU A 183 14.96 12.55 -3.42
CA GLU A 183 13.53 12.92 -3.30
C GLU A 183 12.67 11.77 -2.76
N THR A 184 13.05 10.52 -3.03
CA THR A 184 12.32 9.34 -2.58
C THR A 184 12.37 9.13 -1.06
N MET A 185 13.19 9.89 -0.34
CA MET A 185 13.27 9.81 1.12
C MET A 185 11.91 10.03 1.79
N ARG A 186 11.01 10.80 1.17
CA ARG A 186 9.65 11.05 1.68
C ARG A 186 8.81 9.78 1.76
N PHE A 187 9.13 8.77 0.98
CA PHE A 187 8.42 7.49 0.90
C PHE A 187 9.15 6.35 1.63
N TRP A 188 9.99 6.68 2.57
CA TRP A 188 10.87 5.73 3.25
C TRP A 188 10.13 4.58 3.94
N SER A 189 8.90 4.79 4.38
CA SER A 189 8.07 3.78 5.05
C SER A 189 7.30 2.88 4.08
N MET A 190 7.45 3.07 2.77
CA MET A 190 6.81 2.23 1.76
C MET A 190 7.25 0.77 1.90
N GLN A 191 6.31 -0.14 1.79
CA GLN A 191 6.54 -1.59 1.79
C GLN A 191 6.31 -2.15 0.39
N GLY A 192 7.12 -3.13 -0.01
CA GLY A 192 6.98 -3.79 -1.29
C GLY A 192 7.75 -5.11 -1.32
N GLY A 193 7.20 -6.14 -1.96
CA GLY A 193 7.76 -7.48 -1.97
C GLY A 193 9.17 -7.57 -2.55
N TRP A 194 9.55 -6.65 -3.44
CA TRP A 194 10.87 -6.63 -4.06
C TRP A 194 11.96 -5.99 -3.17
N VAL A 195 11.58 -5.12 -2.24
CA VAL A 195 12.51 -4.40 -1.35
C VAL A 195 12.56 -4.96 0.06
N GLU A 196 11.49 -5.59 0.54
CA GLU A 196 11.42 -6.13 1.90
C GLU A 196 12.53 -7.14 2.23
N PRO A 197 12.97 -8.04 1.32
CA PRO A 197 14.10 -8.93 1.60
C PRO A 197 15.42 -8.21 1.91
N LEU A 198 15.55 -6.95 1.50
CA LEU A 198 16.73 -6.12 1.74
C LEU A 198 16.65 -5.33 3.04
N ARG A 199 15.51 -5.37 3.74
CA ARG A 199 15.29 -4.64 4.99
C ARG A 199 15.53 -5.50 6.21
N THR A 200 16.01 -4.83 7.26
CA THR A 200 16.09 -5.34 8.62
C THR A 200 15.33 -4.40 9.55
N SER A 201 15.31 -4.70 10.85
CA SER A 201 14.73 -3.79 11.87
C SER A 201 15.41 -2.42 11.92
N PHE A 202 16.63 -2.31 11.41
CA PHE A 202 17.39 -1.05 11.30
C PHE A 202 17.27 -0.35 9.93
N GLY A 203 16.34 -0.78 9.11
CA GLY A 203 16.16 -0.31 7.76
C GLY A 203 16.87 -1.18 6.71
N LEU A 204 17.29 -0.58 5.60
CA LEU A 204 17.99 -1.30 4.53
C LEU A 204 19.33 -1.85 5.03
N ASP A 205 19.58 -3.11 4.73
CA ASP A 205 20.85 -3.76 5.05
C ASP A 205 21.86 -3.45 3.94
N VAL A 206 22.85 -2.62 4.25
CA VAL A 206 23.90 -2.22 3.30
C VAL A 206 24.69 -3.42 2.80
N THR A 207 24.92 -4.41 3.64
CA THR A 207 25.64 -5.65 3.25
C THR A 207 24.87 -6.42 2.19
N LYS A 208 23.54 -6.57 2.36
CA LYS A 208 22.69 -7.23 1.36
C LYS A 208 22.62 -6.44 0.06
N ILE A 209 22.56 -5.12 0.14
CA ILE A 209 22.57 -4.26 -1.05
C ILE A 209 23.87 -4.39 -1.82
N GLN A 210 24.98 -4.60 -1.14
CA GLN A 210 26.28 -4.75 -1.80
C GLN A 210 26.52 -6.14 -2.40
N SER A 211 25.90 -7.21 -1.86
CA SER A 211 26.24 -8.58 -2.21
C SER A 211 25.07 -9.48 -2.59
N ASP A 212 23.86 -9.21 -2.11
CA ASP A 212 22.75 -10.16 -2.16
C ASP A 212 21.55 -9.70 -3.01
N ILE A 213 21.72 -8.68 -3.85
CA ILE A 213 20.68 -8.25 -4.77
C ILE A 213 20.46 -9.32 -5.82
N GLN A 214 19.23 -9.83 -5.87
CA GLN A 214 18.84 -10.84 -6.84
C GLN A 214 18.46 -10.19 -8.18
N SER A 215 18.68 -10.92 -9.26
CA SER A 215 18.37 -10.42 -10.61
C SER A 215 16.88 -10.10 -10.79
N TRP A 216 15.98 -10.84 -10.13
CA TRP A 216 14.55 -10.57 -10.18
C TRP A 216 14.18 -9.23 -9.51
N GLN A 217 14.89 -8.84 -8.45
CA GLN A 217 14.68 -7.55 -7.79
C GLN A 217 15.05 -6.40 -8.72
N GLU A 218 16.16 -6.51 -9.42
CA GLU A 218 16.58 -5.53 -10.43
C GLU A 218 15.55 -5.40 -11.55
N ARG A 219 15.08 -6.53 -12.10
CA ARG A 219 14.07 -6.53 -13.16
C ARG A 219 12.75 -5.93 -12.68
N ARG A 220 12.29 -6.30 -11.49
CA ARG A 220 11.06 -5.80 -10.92
C ARG A 220 11.13 -4.30 -10.66
N ALA A 221 12.22 -3.82 -10.09
CA ALA A 221 12.43 -2.40 -9.86
C ALA A 221 12.51 -1.60 -11.17
N ALA A 222 13.21 -2.12 -12.17
CA ALA A 222 13.28 -1.48 -13.47
C ALA A 222 11.91 -1.42 -14.15
N GLU A 223 11.11 -2.47 -14.06
CA GLU A 223 9.74 -2.48 -14.56
C GLU A 223 8.88 -1.45 -13.85
N TYR A 224 8.93 -1.38 -12.53
CA TYR A 224 8.14 -0.43 -11.77
C TYR A 224 8.56 1.02 -12.00
N MET A 225 9.85 1.25 -12.18
CA MET A 225 10.36 2.57 -12.57
C MET A 225 9.79 3.03 -13.91
N THR A 226 9.78 2.14 -14.90
CA THR A 226 9.31 2.45 -16.27
C THR A 226 7.78 2.49 -16.37
N HIS A 227 7.07 1.84 -15.47
CA HIS A 227 5.60 1.78 -15.42
C HIS A 227 5.02 2.61 -14.28
N ALA A 228 5.72 3.65 -13.85
CA ALA A 228 5.24 4.54 -12.80
C ALA A 228 3.85 5.11 -13.16
N PRO A 229 2.94 5.26 -12.17
CA PRO A 229 1.58 5.76 -12.39
C PRO A 229 1.58 7.28 -12.59
N LEU A 230 2.40 7.75 -13.51
CA LEU A 230 2.46 9.16 -13.91
C LEU A 230 1.38 9.42 -14.95
N GLY A 231 0.83 10.60 -14.90
CA GLY A 231 -0.17 11.01 -15.87
C GLY A 231 -1.06 12.11 -15.34
N SER A 232 -1.62 12.85 -16.27
CA SER A 232 -2.56 13.93 -15.99
C SER A 232 -3.55 14.05 -17.13
N LEU A 233 -4.51 14.96 -17.01
CA LEU A 233 -5.48 15.22 -18.06
C LEU A 233 -4.81 15.61 -19.41
N ASN A 234 -3.64 16.22 -19.34
CA ASN A 234 -2.91 16.71 -20.53
C ASN A 234 -1.80 15.77 -21.01
N SER A 235 -1.52 14.68 -20.29
CA SER A 235 -0.43 13.76 -20.59
C SER A 235 -0.74 12.37 -20.09
N VAL A 236 -0.56 11.37 -20.93
CA VAL A 236 -0.77 9.96 -20.58
C VAL A 236 0.22 9.50 -19.50
N GLY A 237 1.37 10.15 -19.38
CA GLY A 237 2.42 9.78 -18.42
C GLY A 237 3.32 8.65 -18.94
N GLY A 238 4.18 8.15 -18.06
CA GLY A 238 5.18 7.14 -18.37
C GLY A 238 6.55 7.74 -18.67
N VAL A 239 7.54 6.88 -18.85
CA VAL A 239 8.90 7.28 -19.22
C VAL A 239 8.94 7.60 -20.72
N ALA A 240 9.78 8.54 -21.14
CA ALA A 240 9.84 9.00 -22.54
C ALA A 240 10.07 7.88 -23.57
N THR A 241 10.77 6.83 -23.20
CA THR A 241 10.98 5.64 -24.04
C THR A 241 9.75 4.74 -24.15
N GLU A 242 8.85 4.80 -23.18
CA GLU A 242 7.58 4.06 -23.13
C GLU A 242 6.41 4.87 -23.70
N ILE A 243 6.56 6.17 -23.86
CA ILE A 243 5.54 7.07 -24.44
C ILE A 243 5.21 6.69 -25.89
N ASN A 244 6.11 6.01 -26.58
CA ASN A 244 5.81 5.44 -27.91
C ASN A 244 4.88 4.23 -27.85
N SER A 245 4.67 3.62 -26.70
CA SER A 245 3.57 2.67 -26.50
C SER A 245 2.33 3.47 -26.08
N VAL A 246 1.66 4.01 -27.05
CA VAL A 246 0.40 4.81 -26.96
C VAL A 246 -0.71 4.08 -26.17
N HIS A 247 -0.44 2.87 -25.69
CA HIS A 247 -1.44 1.95 -25.17
C HIS A 247 -1.26 1.59 -23.69
N TYR A 248 -0.16 1.99 -23.03
CA TYR A 248 -0.01 1.70 -21.62
C TYR A 248 -0.50 2.86 -20.75
N VAL A 249 -1.59 2.62 -20.07
CA VAL A 249 -2.07 3.51 -18.99
C VAL A 249 -2.06 2.68 -17.70
N SER A 250 -1.30 3.11 -16.70
CA SER A 250 -1.29 2.43 -15.40
C SER A 250 -2.69 2.44 -14.80
N PRO A 251 -3.18 1.30 -14.27
CA PRO A 251 -4.44 1.26 -13.52
C PRO A 251 -4.49 2.21 -12.32
N ARG A 252 -3.33 2.66 -11.85
CA ARG A 252 -3.20 3.61 -10.76
C ARG A 252 -2.89 5.03 -11.23
N SER A 253 -2.88 5.30 -12.53
CA SER A 253 -2.65 6.65 -13.02
C SER A 253 -3.83 7.56 -12.73
N TRP A 254 -3.59 8.86 -12.73
CA TRP A 254 -4.66 9.85 -12.54
C TRP A 254 -5.78 9.72 -13.59
N LEU A 255 -5.44 9.28 -14.78
CA LEU A 255 -6.40 9.10 -15.87
C LEU A 255 -7.41 7.96 -15.63
N THR A 256 -7.12 7.04 -14.71
CA THR A 256 -7.96 5.88 -14.39
C THR A 256 -8.69 6.01 -13.06
N CYS A 257 -8.57 7.14 -12.41
CA CYS A 257 -9.25 7.45 -11.15
C CYS A 257 -10.76 7.67 -11.30
#